data_8ada27f0e966c41198e0e51d8a15c7f6
#
_entry.id   8ada27f0e966c41198e0e51d8a15c7f6
#
_cell.length_a   1.000
_cell.length_b   1.000
_cell.length_c   1.000
_cell.angle_alpha   90.00
_cell.angle_beta   90.00
_cell.angle_gamma   90.00
#
_symmetry.space_group_name_H-M   'P 1'
#
loop_
_entity.id
_entity.type
_entity.pdbx_description
1 polymer ?
#
loop_
_entity_poly.entity_id
_entity_poly.type
_entity_poly.pdbx_seq_one_letter_code
_entity_poly.pdbx_strand_id
1 'polypeptide(L)'
;SKIKSFINKFDQLYSIGTGGEFSYADSQILFLKAFDLVDILCGTESKSSQVIRRNFETTMEKNIIVNSRKIGDGYPAYIIAEIGLNHNNSVDIAKELIDRAVSAGCDAVKFQTYGLNARVSNKVKSANYADKTIGQEESIGEMFNRLRLDEDKHIEVFKYARSKNIEVFSTPFDSESVDFLESLNVNLYKVASMDIVNLKLIKKVAETQKPIILSCGMSTVGQVEEAVNTVKETGNNKLMLLHCNSSYPSSLEEMNLNVIKTLKTNFKVPVGLSDHSFGLIASHTAISIGANLIERHFTLDRSMQGPDHILSSEPKEFDELVKIAKLMPNMLGDGIKKIQPNEYLTLNSQRKSIYSKCLIKKGQKIDNNMITIKGPGGGLL
;
A
#
# COMPACT_ATOMS: atom_id res chain seq x y z
N SER A 1 7.51 30.16 36.33
CA SER A 1 6.44 31.08 35.88
C SER A 1 6.30 31.08 34.34
N LYS A 2 7.37 31.20 33.55
CA LYS A 2 7.31 31.15 32.07
C LYS A 2 6.91 29.78 31.54
N ILE A 3 7.36 28.71 32.19
CA ILE A 3 6.99 27.34 31.82
C ILE A 3 5.49 27.07 32.10
N LYS A 4 4.95 27.54 33.24
CA LYS A 4 3.51 27.42 33.54
C LYS A 4 2.64 28.20 32.54
N SER A 5 3.05 29.40 32.14
CA SER A 5 2.35 30.18 31.11
C SER A 5 2.40 29.53 29.73
N PHE A 6 3.46 28.80 29.42
CA PHE A 6 3.63 28.06 28.18
C PHE A 6 2.77 26.77 28.18
N ILE A 7 2.78 26.00 29.27
CA ILE A 7 1.94 24.81 29.41
C ILE A 7 0.45 25.18 29.32
N ASN A 8 0.02 26.29 29.95
CA ASN A 8 -1.36 26.75 29.84
C ASN A 8 -1.75 27.18 28.41
N LYS A 9 -0.80 27.64 27.60
CA LYS A 9 -1.07 27.87 26.17
C LYS A 9 -1.21 26.57 25.39
N PHE A 10 -0.55 25.49 25.82
CA PHE A 10 -0.71 24.14 25.23
C PHE A 10 -2.08 23.55 25.54
N ASP A 11 -2.57 23.68 26.77
CA ASP A 11 -3.91 23.22 27.14
C ASP A 11 -4.99 23.97 26.35
N GLN A 12 -4.80 25.26 26.09
CA GLN A 12 -5.70 26.04 25.24
C GLN A 12 -5.63 25.60 23.76
N LEU A 13 -4.46 25.24 23.26
CA LEU A 13 -4.28 24.72 21.90
C LEU A 13 -4.88 23.31 21.73
N TYR A 14 -4.81 22.47 22.76
CA TYR A 14 -5.44 21.16 22.76
C TYR A 14 -6.99 21.27 22.78
N SER A 15 -7.55 22.28 23.47
CA SER A 15 -8.98 22.53 23.45
C SER A 15 -9.51 23.10 22.12
N ILE A 16 -8.66 23.77 21.36
CA ILE A 16 -9.01 24.29 20.02
C ILE A 16 -8.98 23.15 18.98
N GLY A 17 -8.11 22.13 19.15
CA GLY A 17 -7.97 20.99 18.23
C GLY A 17 -9.16 20.03 18.21
N THR A 18 -10.04 20.05 19.21
CA THR A 18 -11.25 19.21 19.25
C THR A 18 -12.41 19.79 18.45
N GLY A 19 -12.30 20.99 17.90
CA GLY A 19 -13.39 21.75 17.25
C GLY A 19 -13.24 22.05 15.76
N GLY A 20 -12.18 21.66 15.07
CA GLY A 20 -12.07 21.89 13.62
C GLY A 20 -10.72 22.39 13.11
N GLU A 21 -10.32 21.97 11.95
CA GLU A 21 -9.37 22.55 10.99
C GLU A 21 -7.86 22.62 11.31
N PHE A 22 -7.32 22.03 12.37
CA PHE A 22 -5.87 21.88 12.48
C PHE A 22 -5.38 20.72 11.63
N SER A 23 -4.54 20.97 10.62
CA SER A 23 -3.85 19.93 9.88
C SER A 23 -2.77 19.28 10.76
N TYR A 24 -2.53 17.98 10.56
CA TYR A 24 -1.47 17.23 11.24
C TYR A 24 -0.07 17.90 11.09
N ALA A 25 0.16 18.61 9.97
CA ALA A 25 1.38 19.36 9.70
C ALA A 25 1.57 20.56 10.67
N ASP A 26 0.48 21.22 11.04
CA ASP A 26 0.54 22.39 11.95
C ASP A 26 0.85 21.98 13.38
N SER A 27 0.35 20.81 13.83
CA SER A 27 0.69 20.27 15.14
C SER A 27 2.17 19.85 15.23
N GLN A 28 2.75 19.28 14.17
CA GLN A 28 4.18 18.95 14.11
C GLN A 28 5.08 20.18 14.25
N ILE A 29 4.78 21.26 13.54
CA ILE A 29 5.53 22.54 13.63
C ILE A 29 5.45 23.13 15.04
N LEU A 30 4.31 23.03 15.70
CA LEU A 30 4.12 23.50 17.07
C LEU A 30 4.93 22.68 18.08
N PHE A 31 5.00 21.35 17.91
CA PHE A 31 5.83 20.47 18.74
C PHE A 31 7.32 20.79 18.58
N LEU A 32 7.83 20.94 17.36
CA LEU A 32 9.23 21.32 17.12
C LEU A 32 9.60 22.63 17.79
N LYS A 33 8.76 23.67 17.66
CA LYS A 33 8.96 24.95 18.31
C LYS A 33 8.91 24.87 19.84
N ALA A 34 8.11 23.93 20.39
CA ALA A 34 8.05 23.67 21.81
C ALA A 34 9.34 23.05 22.34
N PHE A 35 9.93 22.11 21.61
CA PHE A 35 11.21 21.48 21.97
C PHE A 35 12.37 22.45 21.86
N ASP A 36 12.42 23.28 20.81
CA ASP A 36 13.41 24.35 20.67
C ASP A 36 13.39 25.27 21.90
N LEU A 37 12.20 25.62 22.37
CA LEU A 37 12.04 26.48 23.54
C LEU A 37 12.48 25.78 24.84
N VAL A 38 12.19 24.48 25.00
CA VAL A 38 12.64 23.68 26.15
C VAL A 38 14.17 23.57 26.18
N ASP A 39 14.79 23.30 25.05
CA ASP A 39 16.25 23.20 24.94
C ASP A 39 16.94 24.55 25.22
N ILE A 40 16.37 25.65 24.72
CA ILE A 40 16.84 27.03 25.02
C ILE A 40 16.70 27.35 26.51
N LEU A 41 15.61 26.91 27.14
CA LEU A 41 15.35 27.19 28.57
C LEU A 41 16.16 26.31 29.51
N CYS A 42 16.50 25.10 29.09
CA CYS A 42 17.25 24.12 29.92
C CYS A 42 18.76 24.16 29.66
N GLY A 43 19.22 24.79 28.58
CA GLY A 43 20.65 24.87 28.23
C GLY A 43 21.31 23.54 27.86
N THR A 44 20.51 22.48 27.61
CA THR A 44 21.01 21.13 27.31
C THR A 44 20.07 20.43 26.35
N GLU A 45 20.62 19.91 25.25
CA GLU A 45 19.91 18.99 24.37
C GLU A 45 19.85 17.59 25.03
N SER A 46 18.67 17.15 25.44
CA SER A 46 18.51 15.81 26.00
C SER A 46 18.53 14.77 24.88
N LYS A 47 18.95 13.53 25.18
CA LYS A 47 18.85 12.40 24.22
C LYS A 47 17.42 12.20 23.73
N SER A 48 16.43 12.45 24.57
CA SER A 48 15.00 12.38 24.23
C SER A 48 14.59 13.47 23.26
N SER A 49 15.07 14.72 23.42
CA SER A 49 14.81 15.82 22.50
C SER A 49 15.44 15.57 21.12
N GLN A 50 16.63 14.99 21.07
CA GLN A 50 17.29 14.62 19.79
C GLN A 50 16.53 13.52 19.05
N VAL A 51 16.01 12.50 19.75
CA VAL A 51 15.19 11.43 19.15
C VAL A 51 13.88 12.02 18.61
N ILE A 52 13.21 12.86 19.40
CA ILE A 52 11.95 13.50 18.98
C ILE A 52 12.18 14.42 17.78
N ARG A 53 13.23 15.26 17.76
CA ARG A 53 13.58 16.07 16.61
C ARG A 53 13.83 15.22 15.37
N ARG A 54 14.61 14.15 15.48
CA ARG A 54 14.87 13.24 14.35
C ARG A 54 13.58 12.67 13.76
N ASN A 55 12.60 12.32 14.59
CA ASN A 55 11.29 11.84 14.14
C ASN A 55 10.51 12.88 13.34
N PHE A 56 10.59 14.15 13.74
CA PHE A 56 9.92 15.24 13.03
C PHE A 56 10.69 15.72 11.80
N GLU A 57 12.02 15.62 11.79
CA GLU A 57 12.89 16.04 10.68
C GLU A 57 12.94 14.97 9.56
N THR A 58 12.73 13.69 9.88
CA THR A 58 12.72 12.64 8.87
C THR A 58 11.50 12.76 7.98
N THR A 59 11.70 13.35 6.81
CA THR A 59 10.67 13.44 5.78
C THR A 59 10.58 12.12 5.04
N MET A 60 9.42 11.49 5.04
CA MET A 60 9.18 10.24 4.35
C MET A 60 9.21 10.42 2.82
N GLU A 61 9.73 9.44 2.11
CA GLU A 61 9.75 9.43 0.66
C GLU A 61 8.35 9.17 0.09
N LYS A 62 7.91 10.06 -0.82
CA LYS A 62 6.63 9.90 -1.54
C LYS A 62 6.71 8.90 -2.69
N ASN A 63 7.92 8.65 -3.18
CA ASN A 63 8.21 7.69 -4.25
C ASN A 63 9.39 6.83 -3.83
N ILE A 64 9.19 5.54 -3.76
CA ILE A 64 10.20 4.57 -3.35
C ILE A 64 10.67 3.79 -4.57
N ILE A 65 11.97 3.52 -4.65
CA ILE A 65 12.57 2.76 -5.74
C ILE A 65 12.96 1.37 -5.22
N VAL A 66 12.45 0.34 -5.87
CA VAL A 66 12.83 -1.05 -5.66
C VAL A 66 13.26 -1.62 -7.02
N ASN A 67 14.52 -2.05 -7.16
CA ASN A 67 15.05 -2.57 -8.42
C ASN A 67 14.65 -1.71 -9.65
N SER A 68 14.95 -0.42 -9.64
CA SER A 68 14.59 0.55 -10.70
C SER A 68 13.08 0.78 -10.91
N ARG A 69 12.19 0.04 -10.24
CA ARG A 69 10.75 0.23 -10.26
C ARG A 69 10.34 1.30 -9.26
N LYS A 70 9.74 2.39 -9.73
CA LYS A 70 9.21 3.45 -8.87
C LYS A 70 7.81 3.09 -8.37
N ILE A 71 7.59 3.29 -7.07
CA ILE A 71 6.33 3.03 -6.37
C ILE A 71 5.87 4.34 -5.73
N GLY A 72 4.71 4.84 -6.12
CA GLY A 72 4.17 6.12 -5.64
C GLY A 72 3.11 6.66 -6.59
N ASP A 73 2.66 7.88 -6.34
CA ASP A 73 1.62 8.52 -7.15
C ASP A 73 2.10 8.81 -8.57
N GLY A 74 1.23 8.59 -9.54
CA GLY A 74 1.53 8.77 -10.96
C GLY A 74 2.19 7.58 -11.66
N TYR A 75 2.51 6.51 -10.90
CA TYR A 75 3.02 5.25 -11.48
C TYR A 75 1.96 4.15 -11.39
N PRO A 76 2.03 3.13 -12.30
CA PRO A 76 1.20 1.93 -12.16
C PRO A 76 1.41 1.28 -10.79
N ALA A 77 0.35 0.75 -10.20
CA ALA A 77 0.43 0.06 -8.92
C ALA A 77 1.43 -1.12 -8.99
N TYR A 78 2.22 -1.29 -7.94
CA TYR A 78 3.20 -2.38 -7.79
C TYR A 78 2.47 -3.65 -7.36
N ILE A 79 2.55 -4.71 -8.14
CA ILE A 79 1.79 -5.95 -7.93
C ILE A 79 2.67 -7.01 -7.30
N ILE A 80 2.27 -7.45 -6.10
CA ILE A 80 2.98 -8.43 -5.28
C ILE A 80 2.17 -9.74 -5.24
N ALA A 81 2.74 -10.81 -5.78
CA ALA A 81 2.20 -12.16 -5.64
C ALA A 81 2.70 -12.76 -4.32
N GLU A 82 1.82 -12.82 -3.31
CA GLU A 82 2.10 -13.45 -2.02
C GLU A 82 2.01 -14.96 -2.17
N ILE A 83 3.14 -15.63 -2.32
CA ILE A 83 3.22 -17.09 -2.34
C ILE A 83 2.93 -17.65 -0.93
N GLY A 84 3.41 -16.94 0.09
CA GLY A 84 3.09 -17.24 1.48
C GLY A 84 3.38 -18.69 1.85
N LEU A 85 2.32 -19.44 2.16
CA LEU A 85 2.38 -20.88 2.49
C LEU A 85 2.01 -21.81 1.30
N ASN A 86 1.58 -21.25 0.17
CA ASN A 86 1.06 -22.00 -0.98
C ASN A 86 2.11 -22.84 -1.72
N HIS A 87 3.38 -22.70 -1.37
CA HIS A 87 4.42 -23.63 -1.82
C HIS A 87 4.40 -24.99 -1.11
N ASN A 88 3.59 -25.18 -0.06
CA ASN A 88 3.44 -26.45 0.68
C ASN A 88 4.78 -27.09 1.08
N ASN A 89 5.79 -26.29 1.47
CA ASN A 89 7.16 -26.73 1.79
C ASN A 89 7.91 -27.41 0.60
N SER A 90 7.42 -27.25 -0.64
CA SER A 90 8.03 -27.79 -1.87
C SER A 90 8.73 -26.69 -2.65
N VAL A 91 10.01 -26.90 -2.95
CA VAL A 91 10.80 -26.01 -3.81
C VAL A 91 10.27 -26.01 -5.24
N ASP A 92 9.82 -27.15 -5.75
CA ASP A 92 9.31 -27.26 -7.11
C ASP A 92 8.00 -26.47 -7.28
N ILE A 93 7.06 -26.58 -6.32
CA ILE A 93 5.83 -25.79 -6.32
C ILE A 93 6.17 -24.30 -6.19
N ALA A 94 7.13 -23.92 -5.32
CA ALA A 94 7.57 -22.53 -5.19
C ALA A 94 8.13 -21.98 -6.52
N LYS A 95 8.95 -22.75 -7.23
CA LYS A 95 9.48 -22.39 -8.55
C LYS A 95 8.38 -22.25 -9.61
N GLU A 96 7.40 -23.14 -9.63
CA GLU A 96 6.26 -23.03 -10.55
C GLU A 96 5.42 -21.78 -10.25
N LEU A 97 5.16 -21.48 -8.98
CA LEU A 97 4.49 -20.23 -8.57
C LEU A 97 5.27 -19.00 -9.03
N ILE A 98 6.60 -18.99 -8.90
CA ILE A 98 7.45 -17.92 -9.41
C ILE A 98 7.29 -17.76 -10.92
N ASP A 99 7.35 -18.86 -11.69
CA ASP A 99 7.22 -18.84 -13.15
C ASP A 99 5.86 -18.29 -13.58
N ARG A 100 4.77 -18.66 -12.88
CA ARG A 100 3.43 -18.11 -13.14
C ARG A 100 3.32 -16.64 -12.79
N ALA A 101 3.92 -16.19 -11.68
CA ALA A 101 3.94 -14.77 -11.32
C ALA A 101 4.71 -13.94 -12.34
N VAL A 102 5.86 -14.45 -12.83
CA VAL A 102 6.64 -13.81 -13.91
C VAL A 102 5.80 -13.73 -15.20
N SER A 103 5.15 -14.83 -15.58
CA SER A 103 4.32 -14.88 -16.79
C SER A 103 3.14 -13.91 -16.72
N ALA A 104 2.52 -13.73 -15.55
CA ALA A 104 1.48 -12.75 -15.30
C ALA A 104 2.00 -11.30 -15.31
N GLY A 105 3.31 -11.12 -15.22
CA GLY A 105 3.95 -9.80 -15.22
C GLY A 105 3.88 -9.10 -13.87
N CYS A 106 3.83 -9.85 -12.76
CA CYS A 106 3.95 -9.33 -11.41
C CYS A 106 5.29 -8.60 -11.22
N ASP A 107 5.30 -7.59 -10.37
CA ASP A 107 6.53 -6.86 -10.03
C ASP A 107 7.39 -7.65 -9.03
N ALA A 108 6.75 -8.41 -8.13
CA ALA A 108 7.45 -9.18 -7.09
C ALA A 108 6.69 -10.44 -6.67
N VAL A 109 7.45 -11.38 -6.11
CA VAL A 109 6.95 -12.51 -5.32
C VAL A 109 7.36 -12.36 -3.86
N LYS A 110 6.46 -12.74 -2.94
CA LYS A 110 6.71 -12.63 -1.50
C LYS A 110 6.55 -13.99 -0.82
N PHE A 111 7.43 -14.23 0.15
CA PHE A 111 7.44 -15.40 1.01
C PHE A 111 7.27 -15.03 2.48
N GLN A 112 7.31 -16.01 3.34
CA GLN A 112 7.23 -15.86 4.80
C GLN A 112 8.42 -16.59 5.43
N THR A 113 9.16 -15.90 6.30
CA THR A 113 10.37 -16.42 6.93
C THR A 113 10.23 -16.37 8.44
N TYR A 114 10.33 -17.52 9.10
CA TYR A 114 10.21 -17.65 10.55
C TYR A 114 10.97 -18.87 11.06
N GLY A 115 11.48 -18.74 12.30
CA GLY A 115 12.08 -19.85 13.02
C GLY A 115 11.05 -20.89 13.45
N LEU A 116 11.49 -22.09 13.83
CA LEU A 116 10.64 -23.11 14.43
C LEU A 116 9.99 -22.53 15.70
N ASN A 117 8.66 -22.69 15.82
CA ASN A 117 7.85 -22.21 16.94
C ASN A 117 7.92 -20.69 17.21
N ALA A 118 8.50 -19.90 16.30
CA ALA A 118 8.66 -18.45 16.49
C ALA A 118 7.36 -17.67 16.21
N ARG A 119 6.49 -18.19 15.32
CA ARG A 119 5.33 -17.45 14.83
C ARG A 119 4.12 -17.48 15.75
N VAL A 120 3.83 -18.60 16.40
CA VAL A 120 2.63 -18.79 17.25
C VAL A 120 2.95 -19.68 18.44
N SER A 121 2.37 -19.37 19.60
CA SER A 121 2.45 -20.24 20.80
C SER A 121 1.76 -21.59 20.54
N ASN A 122 2.37 -22.67 20.99
CA ASN A 122 1.82 -24.03 20.89
C ASN A 122 0.48 -24.23 21.64
N LYS A 123 0.00 -23.21 22.36
CA LYS A 123 -1.27 -23.24 23.09
C LYS A 123 -2.48 -22.83 22.24
N VAL A 124 -2.27 -22.30 21.04
CA VAL A 124 -3.35 -21.83 20.16
C VAL A 124 -3.80 -23.00 19.32
N LYS A 125 -5.08 -23.43 19.48
CA LYS A 125 -5.72 -24.40 18.58
C LYS A 125 -5.89 -23.80 17.19
N SER A 126 -6.01 -24.63 16.16
CA SER A 126 -6.13 -24.19 14.77
C SER A 126 -7.21 -23.11 14.56
N ALA A 127 -7.00 -22.19 13.64
CA ALA A 127 -8.02 -21.23 13.28
C ALA A 127 -9.11 -21.93 12.44
N ASN A 128 -10.39 -21.60 12.67
CA ASN A 128 -11.55 -22.25 12.04
C ASN A 128 -11.51 -22.34 10.51
N TYR A 129 -10.70 -21.50 9.83
CA TYR A 129 -10.52 -21.58 8.38
C TYR A 129 -9.53 -22.67 7.96
N ALA A 130 -8.49 -22.92 8.77
CA ALA A 130 -7.49 -23.97 8.51
C ALA A 130 -8.08 -25.37 8.70
N ASP A 131 -8.91 -25.59 9.72
CA ASP A 131 -9.55 -26.89 10.01
C ASP A 131 -10.39 -27.40 8.85
N LYS A 132 -11.07 -26.52 8.14
CA LYS A 132 -11.95 -26.87 7.01
C LYS A 132 -11.17 -27.30 5.76
N THR A 133 -9.93 -26.87 5.62
CA THR A 133 -9.13 -27.08 4.41
C THR A 133 -8.09 -28.19 4.56
N ILE A 134 -7.67 -28.54 5.78
CA ILE A 134 -6.56 -29.46 6.02
C ILE A 134 -7.06 -30.87 6.41
N GLY A 135 -8.28 -31.00 6.96
CA GLY A 135 -8.88 -32.30 7.31
C GLY A 135 -8.12 -33.04 8.43
N GLN A 136 -7.23 -32.42 9.15
CA GLN A 136 -6.45 -32.97 10.25
C GLN A 136 -6.55 -32.04 11.47
N GLU A 137 -6.67 -32.63 12.66
CA GLU A 137 -6.55 -31.92 13.92
C GLU A 137 -5.06 -31.64 14.21
N GLU A 138 -4.50 -30.59 13.60
CA GLU A 138 -3.16 -30.09 13.97
C GLU A 138 -3.26 -28.70 14.61
N SER A 139 -2.34 -28.36 15.50
CA SER A 139 -2.25 -27.01 16.03
C SER A 139 -1.73 -26.03 14.97
N ILE A 140 -2.04 -24.73 15.11
CA ILE A 140 -1.51 -23.68 14.21
C ILE A 140 0.03 -23.73 14.16
N GLY A 141 0.70 -23.97 15.28
CA GLY A 141 2.15 -24.06 15.35
C GLY A 141 2.71 -25.24 14.56
N GLU A 142 2.07 -26.43 14.64
CA GLU A 142 2.44 -27.60 13.85
C GLU A 142 2.25 -27.35 12.36
N MET A 143 1.15 -26.75 11.96
CA MET A 143 0.88 -26.36 10.57
C MET A 143 1.99 -25.43 10.03
N PHE A 144 2.33 -24.37 10.76
CA PHE A 144 3.39 -23.46 10.31
C PHE A 144 4.75 -24.17 10.23
N ASN A 145 5.08 -25.00 11.20
CA ASN A 145 6.34 -25.76 11.15
C ASN A 145 6.39 -26.72 9.96
N ARG A 146 5.30 -27.41 9.63
CA ARG A 146 5.19 -28.31 8.49
C ARG A 146 5.31 -27.59 7.15
N LEU A 147 4.71 -26.40 7.04
CA LEU A 147 4.70 -25.60 5.81
C LEU A 147 5.92 -24.69 5.66
N ARG A 148 6.78 -24.60 6.67
CA ARG A 148 7.96 -23.73 6.64
C ARG A 148 8.97 -24.19 5.59
N LEU A 149 9.46 -23.27 4.75
CA LEU A 149 10.72 -23.47 4.04
C LEU A 149 11.88 -23.30 5.04
N ASP A 150 12.79 -24.27 5.08
CA ASP A 150 14.05 -24.11 5.78
C ASP A 150 15.00 -23.15 5.03
N GLU A 151 16.15 -22.86 5.62
CA GLU A 151 17.11 -21.90 5.05
C GLU A 151 17.62 -22.33 3.68
N ASP A 152 17.97 -23.62 3.51
CA ASP A 152 18.49 -24.14 2.25
C ASP A 152 17.47 -24.00 1.11
N LYS A 153 16.21 -24.32 1.39
CA LYS A 153 15.11 -24.14 0.44
C LYS A 153 14.87 -22.66 0.12
N HIS A 154 14.92 -21.79 1.13
CA HIS A 154 14.84 -20.35 0.90
C HIS A 154 15.94 -19.83 -0.02
N ILE A 155 17.19 -20.23 0.22
CA ILE A 155 18.34 -19.88 -0.61
C ILE A 155 18.10 -20.30 -2.06
N GLU A 156 17.67 -21.53 -2.28
CA GLU A 156 17.39 -22.07 -3.60
C GLU A 156 16.28 -21.30 -4.32
N VAL A 157 15.14 -21.08 -3.65
CA VAL A 157 13.97 -20.38 -4.19
C VAL A 157 14.29 -18.92 -4.50
N PHE A 158 15.03 -18.22 -3.63
CA PHE A 158 15.42 -16.82 -3.86
C PHE A 158 16.41 -16.70 -5.03
N LYS A 159 17.37 -17.62 -5.13
CA LYS A 159 18.27 -17.70 -6.29
C LYS A 159 17.50 -17.93 -7.59
N TYR A 160 16.49 -18.81 -7.56
CA TYR A 160 15.65 -19.07 -8.72
C TYR A 160 14.84 -17.83 -9.12
N ALA A 161 14.17 -17.16 -8.19
CA ALA A 161 13.40 -15.96 -8.49
C ALA A 161 14.28 -14.87 -9.13
N ARG A 162 15.48 -14.64 -8.60
CA ARG A 162 16.44 -13.70 -9.17
C ARG A 162 16.87 -14.07 -10.59
N SER A 163 17.03 -15.37 -10.88
CA SER A 163 17.36 -15.83 -12.24
C SER A 163 16.24 -15.55 -13.26
N LYS A 164 15.01 -15.36 -12.77
CA LYS A 164 13.84 -14.97 -13.57
C LYS A 164 13.65 -13.45 -13.66
N ASN A 165 14.52 -12.65 -13.06
CA ASN A 165 14.45 -11.18 -13.01
C ASN A 165 13.18 -10.64 -12.35
N ILE A 166 12.59 -11.36 -11.40
CA ILE A 166 11.50 -10.88 -10.56
C ILE A 166 12.06 -10.49 -9.17
N GLU A 167 11.53 -9.41 -8.59
CA GLU A 167 11.86 -9.07 -7.21
C GLU A 167 11.36 -10.15 -6.26
N VAL A 168 12.22 -10.54 -5.31
CA VAL A 168 11.88 -11.54 -4.28
C VAL A 168 12.23 -11.03 -2.90
N PHE A 169 11.27 -11.06 -2.01
CA PHE A 169 11.42 -10.65 -0.62
C PHE A 169 10.54 -11.49 0.30
N SER A 170 10.64 -11.25 1.60
CA SER A 170 9.89 -12.04 2.57
C SER A 170 9.38 -11.19 3.73
N THR A 171 8.43 -11.74 4.46
CA THR A 171 7.97 -11.25 5.74
C THR A 171 8.74 -12.01 6.83
N PRO A 172 9.68 -11.37 7.57
CA PRO A 172 10.25 -11.95 8.77
C PRO A 172 9.24 -11.86 9.93
N PHE A 173 9.15 -12.89 10.76
CA PHE A 173 8.31 -12.93 11.95
C PHE A 173 9.13 -12.94 13.26
N ASP A 174 10.45 -12.93 13.16
CA ASP A 174 11.39 -12.89 14.28
C ASP A 174 12.69 -12.20 13.88
N SER A 175 13.53 -11.90 14.89
CA SER A 175 14.80 -11.21 14.71
C SER A 175 15.81 -12.00 13.87
N GLU A 176 15.86 -13.30 14.08
CA GLU A 176 16.77 -14.21 13.40
C GLU A 176 16.43 -14.30 11.92
N SER A 177 15.14 -14.27 11.59
CA SER A 177 14.67 -14.21 10.19
C SER A 177 15.09 -12.91 9.49
N VAL A 178 15.18 -11.78 10.20
CA VAL A 178 15.74 -10.54 9.61
C VAL A 178 17.21 -10.72 9.27
N ASP A 179 18.02 -11.29 10.18
CA ASP A 179 19.45 -11.53 9.96
C ASP A 179 19.67 -12.53 8.80
N PHE A 180 18.86 -13.58 8.71
CA PHE A 180 18.89 -14.51 7.61
C PHE A 180 18.55 -13.84 6.27
N LEU A 181 17.51 -13.02 6.20
CA LEU A 181 17.13 -12.29 5.00
C LEU A 181 18.18 -11.25 4.59
N GLU A 182 18.90 -10.63 5.55
CA GLU A 182 20.07 -9.79 5.26
C GLU A 182 21.18 -10.59 4.59
N SER A 183 21.44 -11.83 5.03
CA SER A 183 22.43 -12.71 4.39
C SER A 183 22.06 -13.06 2.95
N LEU A 184 20.75 -13.05 2.61
CA LEU A 184 20.25 -13.24 1.25
C LEU A 184 20.25 -11.95 0.41
N ASN A 185 20.66 -10.81 0.98
CA ASN A 185 20.66 -9.51 0.30
C ASN A 185 19.29 -9.15 -0.32
N VAL A 186 18.20 -9.23 0.45
CA VAL A 186 16.89 -8.76 0.01
C VAL A 186 16.90 -7.23 -0.20
N ASN A 187 16.11 -6.72 -1.15
CA ASN A 187 16.06 -5.29 -1.47
C ASN A 187 14.99 -4.55 -0.68
N LEU A 188 14.01 -5.26 -0.11
CA LEU A 188 12.95 -4.68 0.73
C LEU A 188 12.44 -5.71 1.72
N TYR A 189 11.73 -5.21 2.72
CA TYR A 189 11.10 -6.00 3.78
C TYR A 189 9.60 -5.82 3.80
N LYS A 190 8.89 -6.87 4.24
CA LYS A 190 7.49 -6.77 4.63
C LYS A 190 7.37 -6.99 6.13
N VAL A 191 6.53 -6.20 6.78
CA VAL A 191 6.07 -6.43 8.15
C VAL A 191 4.58 -6.77 8.11
N ALA A 192 4.19 -7.90 8.69
CA ALA A 192 2.81 -8.36 8.72
C ALA A 192 1.93 -7.51 9.64
N SER A 193 0.61 -7.52 9.40
CA SER A 193 -0.36 -6.80 10.25
C SER A 193 -0.31 -7.21 11.71
N MET A 194 -0.06 -8.48 12.00
CA MET A 194 0.05 -8.97 13.37
C MET A 194 1.26 -8.41 14.13
N ASP A 195 2.28 -7.97 13.40
CA ASP A 195 3.51 -7.41 13.98
C ASP A 195 3.53 -5.88 14.03
N ILE A 196 2.45 -5.20 13.68
CA ILE A 196 2.40 -3.71 13.70
C ILE A 196 2.66 -3.14 15.10
N VAL A 197 2.36 -3.89 16.15
CA VAL A 197 2.63 -3.55 17.55
C VAL A 197 3.96 -4.11 18.07
N ASN A 198 4.67 -4.88 17.25
CA ASN A 198 5.98 -5.44 17.57
C ASN A 198 7.09 -4.43 17.21
N LEU A 199 7.13 -3.32 17.95
CA LEU A 199 8.05 -2.20 17.67
C LEU A 199 9.52 -2.63 17.66
N LYS A 200 9.87 -3.68 18.40
CA LYS A 200 11.24 -4.23 18.40
C LYS A 200 11.61 -4.84 17.06
N LEU A 201 10.73 -5.62 16.45
CA LEU A 201 10.94 -6.19 15.11
C LEU A 201 10.95 -5.09 14.06
N ILE A 202 9.98 -4.16 14.13
CA ILE A 202 9.91 -3.01 13.21
C ILE A 202 11.20 -2.21 13.24
N LYS A 203 11.72 -1.91 14.43
CA LYS A 203 12.98 -1.19 14.60
C LYS A 203 14.15 -1.94 13.97
N LYS A 204 14.27 -3.25 14.22
CA LYS A 204 15.35 -4.07 13.64
C LYS A 204 15.28 -4.08 12.11
N VAL A 205 14.09 -4.23 11.52
CA VAL A 205 13.90 -4.14 10.07
C VAL A 205 14.26 -2.73 9.57
N ALA A 206 13.86 -1.68 10.27
CA ALA A 206 14.13 -0.30 9.85
C ALA A 206 15.62 0.07 9.92
N GLU A 207 16.37 -0.49 10.86
CA GLU A 207 17.82 -0.31 10.97
C GLU A 207 18.60 -0.85 9.76
N THR A 208 18.04 -1.75 8.95
CA THR A 208 18.63 -2.20 7.68
C THR A 208 18.72 -1.08 6.63
N GLN A 209 18.00 0.03 6.82
CA GLN A 209 17.90 1.17 5.89
C GLN A 209 17.33 0.81 4.50
N LYS A 210 16.74 -0.37 4.35
CA LYS A 210 16.05 -0.82 3.12
C LYS A 210 14.59 -0.37 3.11
N PRO A 211 13.92 -0.32 1.95
CA PRO A 211 12.49 -0.10 1.86
C PRO A 211 11.68 -1.08 2.70
N ILE A 212 10.59 -0.59 3.30
CA ILE A 212 9.71 -1.37 4.16
C ILE A 212 8.28 -1.25 3.65
N ILE A 213 7.57 -2.37 3.57
CA ILE A 213 6.12 -2.44 3.40
C ILE A 213 5.53 -2.88 4.73
N LEU A 214 4.73 -2.01 5.38
CA LEU A 214 4.08 -2.30 6.65
C LEU A 214 2.58 -2.45 6.45
N SER A 215 2.02 -3.62 6.78
CA SER A 215 0.57 -3.85 6.76
C SER A 215 -0.10 -3.34 8.02
N CYS A 216 -1.28 -2.72 7.86
CA CYS A 216 -2.01 -2.01 8.91
C CYS A 216 -3.32 -2.70 9.30
N GLY A 217 -3.48 -4.01 9.07
CA GLY A 217 -4.64 -4.77 9.53
C GLY A 217 -4.68 -4.89 11.06
N MET A 218 -5.88 -5.09 11.61
CA MET A 218 -6.10 -5.26 13.06
C MET A 218 -5.52 -4.13 13.92
N SER A 219 -5.43 -2.90 13.39
CA SER A 219 -4.82 -1.78 14.10
C SER A 219 -5.61 -0.49 13.95
N THR A 220 -5.43 0.39 14.91
CA THR A 220 -5.91 1.78 14.87
C THR A 220 -4.88 2.69 14.21
N VAL A 221 -5.31 3.89 13.78
CA VAL A 221 -4.37 4.90 13.22
C VAL A 221 -3.26 5.26 14.23
N GLY A 222 -3.55 5.30 15.53
CA GLY A 222 -2.53 5.56 16.57
C GLY A 222 -1.45 4.47 16.63
N GLN A 223 -1.82 3.20 16.48
CA GLN A 223 -0.86 2.10 16.41
C GLN A 223 -0.02 2.15 15.13
N VAL A 224 -0.64 2.52 14.01
CA VAL A 224 0.11 2.77 12.75
C VAL A 224 1.10 3.91 12.94
N GLU A 225 0.70 5.01 13.61
CA GLU A 225 1.58 6.15 13.88
C GLU A 225 2.79 5.75 14.73
N GLU A 226 2.57 4.94 15.77
CA GLU A 226 3.65 4.42 16.63
C GLU A 226 4.67 3.60 15.82
N ALA A 227 4.19 2.72 14.95
CA ALA A 227 5.03 1.93 14.05
C ALA A 227 5.80 2.82 13.05
N VAL A 228 5.14 3.81 12.45
CA VAL A 228 5.76 4.78 11.53
C VAL A 228 6.84 5.59 12.25
N ASN A 229 6.57 6.07 13.47
CA ASN A 229 7.54 6.81 14.27
C ASN A 229 8.75 5.94 14.62
N THR A 230 8.54 4.67 14.96
CA THR A 230 9.63 3.71 15.19
C THR A 230 10.54 3.57 13.95
N VAL A 231 9.98 3.55 12.75
CA VAL A 231 10.78 3.54 11.50
C VAL A 231 11.56 4.85 11.37
N LYS A 232 10.92 6.02 11.56
CA LYS A 232 11.56 7.33 11.48
C LYS A 232 12.72 7.50 12.47
N GLU A 233 12.60 6.96 13.68
CA GLU A 233 13.63 7.01 14.70
C GLU A 233 14.95 6.39 14.27
N THR A 234 14.93 5.42 13.38
CA THR A 234 16.14 4.82 12.79
C THR A 234 16.76 5.67 11.68
N GLY A 235 16.10 6.75 11.26
CA GLY A 235 16.47 7.56 10.10
C GLY A 235 16.05 6.97 8.76
N ASN A 236 15.33 5.83 8.75
CA ASN A 236 14.80 5.25 7.53
C ASN A 236 13.55 6.03 7.07
N ASN A 237 13.55 6.50 5.84
CA ASN A 237 12.45 7.26 5.22
C ASN A 237 11.74 6.50 4.09
N LYS A 238 12.09 5.23 3.86
CA LYS A 238 11.59 4.41 2.76
C LYS A 238 10.48 3.47 3.22
N LEU A 239 9.35 4.02 3.61
CA LEU A 239 8.21 3.28 4.14
C LEU A 239 7.02 3.34 3.18
N MET A 240 6.40 2.20 2.96
CA MET A 240 5.11 2.01 2.28
C MET A 240 4.12 1.37 3.24
N LEU A 241 2.85 1.75 3.18
CA LEU A 241 1.80 1.16 4.00
C LEU A 241 0.84 0.34 3.14
N LEU A 242 0.34 -0.77 3.68
CA LEU A 242 -0.77 -1.51 3.10
C LEU A 242 -1.97 -1.43 4.04
N HIS A 243 -3.06 -0.82 3.59
CA HIS A 243 -4.35 -1.09 4.20
C HIS A 243 -4.65 -2.57 4.08
N CYS A 244 -5.24 -3.16 5.11
CA CYS A 244 -5.50 -4.59 5.16
C CYS A 244 -6.71 -4.87 6.06
N ASN A 245 -7.62 -5.72 5.60
CA ASN A 245 -8.57 -6.41 6.45
C ASN A 245 -8.05 -7.82 6.68
N SER A 246 -7.73 -8.16 7.93
CA SER A 246 -7.12 -9.44 8.31
C SER A 246 -8.16 -10.54 8.56
N SER A 247 -9.25 -10.57 7.78
CA SER A 247 -10.20 -11.67 7.70
C SER A 247 -9.89 -12.50 6.45
N TYR A 248 -10.00 -13.82 6.53
CA TYR A 248 -9.61 -14.77 5.48
C TYR A 248 -10.76 -15.75 5.15
N PRO A 249 -11.61 -15.47 4.13
CA PRO A 249 -11.60 -14.26 3.28
C PRO A 249 -12.21 -13.03 3.94
N SER A 250 -11.88 -11.84 3.41
CA SER A 250 -12.52 -10.58 3.80
C SER A 250 -13.84 -10.38 3.04
N SER A 251 -14.88 -9.88 3.70
CA SER A 251 -16.10 -9.43 3.03
C SER A 251 -15.89 -8.06 2.37
N LEU A 252 -16.55 -7.81 1.24
CA LEU A 252 -16.40 -6.54 0.52
C LEU A 252 -16.94 -5.35 1.32
N GLU A 253 -17.96 -5.56 2.14
CA GLU A 253 -18.59 -4.54 2.99
C GLU A 253 -17.68 -4.03 4.09
N GLU A 254 -16.71 -4.87 4.54
CA GLU A 254 -15.77 -4.55 5.61
C GLU A 254 -14.41 -4.05 5.10
N MET A 255 -14.21 -3.97 3.78
CA MET A 255 -12.92 -3.54 3.19
C MET A 255 -12.55 -2.10 3.51
N ASN A 256 -13.52 -1.20 3.68
CA ASN A 256 -13.30 0.22 4.00
C ASN A 256 -12.14 0.87 3.24
N LEU A 257 -12.13 0.75 1.91
CA LEU A 257 -11.02 1.17 1.05
C LEU A 257 -10.67 2.67 1.16
N ASN A 258 -11.57 3.51 1.68
CA ASN A 258 -11.28 4.92 1.93
C ASN A 258 -10.13 5.13 2.94
N VAL A 259 -9.81 4.12 3.77
CA VAL A 259 -8.65 4.14 4.67
C VAL A 259 -7.33 4.35 3.90
N ILE A 260 -7.23 3.92 2.64
CA ILE A 260 -6.07 4.19 1.77
C ILE A 260 -5.81 5.71 1.67
N LYS A 261 -6.86 6.50 1.45
CA LYS A 261 -6.76 7.97 1.40
C LYS A 261 -6.38 8.56 2.76
N THR A 262 -6.96 8.04 3.83
CA THR A 262 -6.65 8.45 5.21
C THR A 262 -5.17 8.24 5.52
N LEU A 263 -4.64 7.04 5.24
CA LEU A 263 -3.23 6.72 5.48
C LEU A 263 -2.30 7.59 4.62
N LYS A 264 -2.63 7.82 3.33
CA LYS A 264 -1.85 8.73 2.46
C LYS A 264 -1.81 10.15 3.01
N THR A 265 -2.96 10.65 3.47
CA THR A 265 -3.07 12.01 4.01
C THR A 265 -2.27 12.18 5.28
N ASN A 266 -2.35 11.22 6.19
CA ASN A 266 -1.72 11.31 7.50
C ASN A 266 -0.20 11.09 7.44
N PHE A 267 0.27 10.09 6.68
CA PHE A 267 1.67 9.65 6.74
C PHE A 267 2.53 10.10 5.58
N LYS A 268 1.93 10.61 4.48
CA LYS A 268 2.63 11.14 3.29
C LYS A 268 3.58 10.11 2.62
N VAL A 269 3.23 8.83 2.68
CA VAL A 269 3.96 7.70 2.09
C VAL A 269 3.13 7.03 1.00
N PRO A 270 3.72 6.21 0.12
CA PRO A 270 2.94 5.34 -0.76
C PRO A 270 2.07 4.38 0.05
N VAL A 271 0.80 4.26 -0.34
CA VAL A 271 -0.17 3.38 0.33
C VAL A 271 -0.84 2.47 -0.69
N GLY A 272 -0.99 1.20 -0.34
CA GLY A 272 -1.66 0.19 -1.13
C GLY A 272 -2.69 -0.62 -0.35
N LEU A 273 -3.03 -1.78 -0.90
CA LEU A 273 -3.96 -2.74 -0.31
C LEU A 273 -3.30 -4.12 -0.22
N SER A 274 -3.40 -4.77 0.94
CA SER A 274 -3.24 -6.22 1.09
C SER A 274 -4.64 -6.82 1.09
N ASP A 275 -4.99 -7.50 -0.01
CA ASP A 275 -6.36 -7.88 -0.34
C ASP A 275 -6.59 -9.38 -0.14
N HIS A 276 -7.49 -9.72 0.80
CA HIS A 276 -7.91 -11.09 1.12
C HIS A 276 -9.36 -11.38 0.70
N SER A 277 -9.98 -10.51 -0.12
CA SER A 277 -11.32 -10.73 -0.62
C SER A 277 -11.35 -11.68 -1.82
N PHE A 278 -12.49 -12.29 -2.08
CA PHE A 278 -12.69 -13.06 -3.31
C PHE A 278 -12.81 -12.15 -4.53
N GLY A 279 -12.23 -12.61 -5.66
CA GLY A 279 -12.25 -11.87 -6.92
C GLY A 279 -11.36 -10.62 -6.88
N LEU A 280 -11.52 -9.71 -7.85
CA LEU A 280 -10.60 -8.58 -8.05
C LEU A 280 -11.25 -7.20 -7.80
N ILE A 281 -12.52 -7.16 -7.39
CA ILE A 281 -13.28 -5.91 -7.25
C ILE A 281 -12.58 -4.96 -6.26
N ALA A 282 -12.16 -5.47 -5.10
CA ALA A 282 -11.50 -4.65 -4.08
C ALA A 282 -10.14 -4.12 -4.58
N SER A 283 -9.33 -4.98 -5.20
CA SER A 283 -8.04 -4.60 -5.79
C SER A 283 -8.19 -3.55 -6.90
N HIS A 284 -9.13 -3.74 -7.84
CA HIS A 284 -9.39 -2.77 -8.92
C HIS A 284 -9.89 -1.43 -8.36
N THR A 285 -10.80 -1.47 -7.38
CA THR A 285 -11.28 -0.27 -6.70
C THR A 285 -10.15 0.44 -5.98
N ALA A 286 -9.29 -0.29 -5.25
CA ALA A 286 -8.14 0.29 -4.57
C ALA A 286 -7.20 0.99 -5.54
N ILE A 287 -6.87 0.38 -6.68
CA ILE A 287 -6.04 0.99 -7.73
C ILE A 287 -6.71 2.27 -8.26
N SER A 288 -8.03 2.23 -8.53
CA SER A 288 -8.77 3.36 -9.07
C SER A 288 -8.82 4.57 -8.13
N ILE A 289 -8.80 4.35 -6.82
CA ILE A 289 -8.74 5.43 -5.81
C ILE A 289 -7.31 5.81 -5.43
N GLY A 290 -6.31 5.27 -6.14
CA GLY A 290 -4.91 5.68 -6.03
C GLY A 290 -4.02 4.78 -5.17
N ALA A 291 -4.37 3.51 -4.94
CA ALA A 291 -3.43 2.57 -4.31
C ALA A 291 -2.15 2.43 -5.15
N ASN A 292 -1.00 2.50 -4.47
CA ASN A 292 0.32 2.43 -5.11
C ASN A 292 0.88 1.00 -5.19
N LEU A 293 0.32 0.07 -4.37
CA LEU A 293 0.71 -1.34 -4.34
C LEU A 293 -0.53 -2.20 -4.11
N ILE A 294 -0.52 -3.41 -4.65
CA ILE A 294 -1.50 -4.45 -4.35
C ILE A 294 -0.75 -5.73 -4.00
N GLU A 295 -1.07 -6.30 -2.85
CA GLU A 295 -0.60 -7.61 -2.41
C GLU A 295 -1.79 -8.56 -2.34
N ARG A 296 -1.67 -9.74 -2.97
CA ARG A 296 -2.67 -10.80 -2.90
C ARG A 296 -2.01 -12.16 -2.77
N HIS A 297 -2.63 -13.06 -2.02
CA HIS A 297 -2.22 -14.47 -2.02
C HIS A 297 -2.32 -15.07 -3.42
N PHE A 298 -1.32 -15.87 -3.79
CA PHE A 298 -1.16 -16.45 -5.11
C PHE A 298 -1.08 -17.98 -5.04
N THR A 299 -1.84 -18.66 -5.86
CA THR A 299 -1.83 -20.13 -5.97
C THR A 299 -1.82 -20.59 -7.43
N LEU A 300 -1.37 -21.81 -7.66
CA LEU A 300 -1.52 -22.48 -8.96
C LEU A 300 -2.98 -22.89 -9.23
N ASP A 301 -3.64 -23.40 -8.18
CA ASP A 301 -5.02 -23.87 -8.22
C ASP A 301 -5.61 -23.79 -6.80
N ARG A 302 -6.81 -23.22 -6.67
CA ARG A 302 -7.53 -23.09 -5.39
C ARG A 302 -7.92 -24.43 -4.77
N SER A 303 -7.98 -25.49 -5.55
CA SER A 303 -8.32 -26.84 -5.08
C SER A 303 -7.15 -27.56 -4.39
N MET A 304 -5.93 -27.00 -4.45
CA MET A 304 -4.76 -27.56 -3.76
C MET A 304 -4.98 -27.56 -2.25
N GLN A 305 -4.41 -28.56 -1.58
CA GLN A 305 -4.46 -28.67 -0.13
C GLN A 305 -3.52 -27.65 0.53
N GLY A 306 -4.03 -26.90 1.49
CA GLY A 306 -3.28 -25.90 2.25
C GLY A 306 -4.20 -24.79 2.77
N PRO A 307 -3.75 -24.02 3.78
CA PRO A 307 -4.61 -23.06 4.46
C PRO A 307 -5.02 -21.87 3.56
N ASP A 308 -4.12 -21.44 2.66
CA ASP A 308 -4.30 -20.18 1.95
C ASP A 308 -4.77 -20.37 0.48
N HIS A 309 -4.72 -21.58 -0.09
CA HIS A 309 -5.06 -21.80 -1.50
C HIS A 309 -6.47 -21.35 -1.85
N ILE A 310 -7.47 -21.70 -1.03
CA ILE A 310 -8.88 -21.43 -1.30
C ILE A 310 -9.20 -19.92 -1.45
N LEU A 311 -8.48 -19.06 -0.74
CA LEU A 311 -8.68 -17.59 -0.78
C LEU A 311 -7.74 -16.90 -1.77
N SER A 312 -6.77 -17.62 -2.30
CA SER A 312 -5.72 -17.08 -3.17
C SER A 312 -6.24 -16.83 -4.59
N SER A 313 -5.62 -15.90 -5.27
CA SER A 313 -5.85 -15.65 -6.70
C SER A 313 -5.02 -16.60 -7.56
N GLU A 314 -5.61 -17.06 -8.66
CA GLU A 314 -4.97 -17.91 -9.66
C GLU A 314 -4.24 -17.07 -10.73
N PRO A 315 -3.37 -17.67 -11.58
CA PRO A 315 -2.58 -16.96 -12.56
C PRO A 315 -3.38 -16.04 -13.48
N LYS A 316 -4.55 -16.46 -13.94
CA LYS A 316 -5.41 -15.64 -14.81
C LYS A 316 -5.91 -14.37 -14.16
N GLU A 317 -6.19 -14.41 -12.86
CA GLU A 317 -6.61 -13.23 -12.10
C GLU A 317 -5.44 -12.25 -11.93
N PHE A 318 -4.22 -12.75 -11.74
CA PHE A 318 -3.03 -11.89 -11.71
C PHE A 318 -2.74 -11.27 -13.09
N ASP A 319 -2.94 -12.01 -14.21
CA ASP A 319 -2.88 -11.43 -15.56
C ASP A 319 -3.82 -10.24 -15.71
N GLU A 320 -5.06 -10.35 -15.24
CA GLU A 320 -6.06 -9.29 -15.26
C GLU A 320 -5.64 -8.12 -14.37
N LEU A 321 -5.25 -8.42 -13.13
CA LEU A 321 -4.83 -7.42 -12.15
C LEU A 321 -3.65 -6.58 -12.66
N VAL A 322 -2.63 -7.21 -13.22
CA VAL A 322 -1.46 -6.53 -13.80
C VAL A 322 -1.85 -5.67 -15.00
N LYS A 323 -2.74 -6.15 -15.88
CA LYS A 323 -3.25 -5.35 -17.01
C LYS A 323 -3.97 -4.09 -16.52
N ILE A 324 -4.86 -4.23 -15.55
CA ILE A 324 -5.58 -3.10 -14.97
C ILE A 324 -4.63 -2.13 -14.29
N ALA A 325 -3.66 -2.61 -13.51
CA ALA A 325 -2.67 -1.76 -12.86
C ALA A 325 -1.88 -0.91 -13.87
N LYS A 326 -1.52 -1.48 -15.03
CA LYS A 326 -0.80 -0.78 -16.10
C LYS A 326 -1.68 0.22 -16.87
N LEU A 327 -2.97 -0.06 -17.02
CA LEU A 327 -3.90 0.80 -17.75
C LEU A 327 -4.44 1.96 -16.91
N MET A 328 -4.59 1.76 -15.61
CA MET A 328 -5.29 2.69 -14.71
C MET A 328 -4.73 4.12 -14.74
N PRO A 329 -3.42 4.40 -14.69
CA PRO A 329 -2.91 5.76 -14.73
C PRO A 329 -3.34 6.51 -16.01
N ASN A 330 -3.36 5.82 -17.15
CA ASN A 330 -3.82 6.40 -18.42
C ASN A 330 -5.32 6.66 -18.43
N MET A 331 -6.12 5.78 -17.83
CA MET A 331 -7.58 5.93 -17.71
C MET A 331 -7.96 7.08 -16.79
N LEU A 332 -7.25 7.25 -15.67
CA LEU A 332 -7.50 8.33 -14.74
C LEU A 332 -7.08 9.70 -15.30
N GLY A 333 -6.02 9.75 -16.11
CA GLY A 333 -5.54 10.96 -16.76
C GLY A 333 -5.05 12.04 -15.79
N ASP A 334 -5.08 13.30 -16.26
CA ASP A 334 -4.58 14.47 -15.51
C ASP A 334 -5.67 15.26 -14.77
N GLY A 335 -6.92 14.82 -14.84
CA GLY A 335 -8.08 15.48 -14.23
C GLY A 335 -8.50 16.80 -14.93
N ILE A 336 -7.79 17.24 -15.97
CA ILE A 336 -8.13 18.47 -16.68
C ILE A 336 -9.23 18.18 -17.71
N LYS A 337 -10.40 18.81 -17.57
CA LYS A 337 -11.48 18.68 -18.56
C LYS A 337 -11.12 19.45 -19.83
N LYS A 338 -10.73 18.74 -20.87
CA LYS A 338 -10.39 19.25 -22.19
C LYS A 338 -11.02 18.37 -23.28
N ILE A 339 -11.09 18.89 -24.51
CA ILE A 339 -11.50 18.09 -25.68
C ILE A 339 -10.38 17.09 -25.96
N GLN A 340 -10.71 15.80 -25.94
CA GLN A 340 -9.75 14.75 -26.22
C GLN A 340 -9.49 14.62 -27.72
N PRO A 341 -8.29 14.17 -28.15
CA PRO A 341 -7.96 14.05 -29.58
C PRO A 341 -8.97 13.24 -30.38
N ASN A 342 -9.53 12.18 -29.82
CA ASN A 342 -10.53 11.33 -30.48
C ASN A 342 -11.94 11.95 -30.58
N GLU A 343 -12.22 13.05 -29.86
CA GLU A 343 -13.51 13.75 -29.90
C GLU A 343 -13.62 14.74 -31.09
N TYR A 344 -12.49 15.11 -31.75
CA TYR A 344 -12.53 16.16 -32.78
C TYR A 344 -13.42 15.83 -33.98
N LEU A 345 -13.51 14.55 -34.40
CA LEU A 345 -14.41 14.13 -35.46
C LEU A 345 -15.88 14.35 -35.06
N THR A 346 -16.24 13.96 -33.83
CA THR A 346 -17.58 14.14 -33.27
C THR A 346 -17.88 15.63 -33.03
N LEU A 347 -16.89 16.38 -32.55
CA LEU A 347 -16.99 17.81 -32.34
C LEU A 347 -17.39 18.52 -33.65
N ASN A 348 -16.68 18.22 -34.73
CA ASN A 348 -16.90 18.87 -36.02
C ASN A 348 -18.22 18.45 -36.68
N SER A 349 -18.70 17.23 -36.47
CA SER A 349 -19.92 16.72 -37.09
C SER A 349 -21.19 16.95 -36.27
N GLN A 350 -21.10 17.04 -34.93
CA GLN A 350 -22.28 17.05 -34.07
C GLN A 350 -22.43 18.28 -33.18
N ARG A 351 -21.32 19.00 -32.88
CA ARG A 351 -21.39 20.18 -32.01
C ARG A 351 -22.31 21.21 -32.65
N LYS A 352 -23.22 21.74 -31.84
CA LYS A 352 -24.19 22.72 -32.32
C LYS A 352 -23.55 24.10 -32.44
N SER A 353 -23.97 24.85 -33.43
CA SER A 353 -23.61 26.23 -33.71
C SER A 353 -24.84 27.03 -34.08
N ILE A 354 -24.74 28.34 -34.05
CA ILE A 354 -25.82 29.25 -34.46
C ILE A 354 -25.81 29.37 -35.97
N TYR A 355 -26.95 29.15 -36.60
CA TYR A 355 -27.19 29.30 -38.04
C TYR A 355 -28.34 30.29 -38.28
N SER A 356 -28.29 31.01 -39.40
CA SER A 356 -29.43 31.80 -39.86
C SER A 356 -30.56 30.89 -40.35
N LYS A 357 -31.80 31.24 -40.06
CA LYS A 357 -33.03 30.62 -40.60
C LYS A 357 -33.49 31.31 -41.88
N CYS A 358 -33.06 32.54 -42.11
CA CYS A 358 -33.44 33.37 -43.26
C CYS A 358 -32.28 34.22 -43.73
N LEU A 359 -32.44 34.91 -44.86
CA LEU A 359 -31.50 35.91 -45.34
C LEU A 359 -31.49 37.11 -44.39
N ILE A 360 -30.31 37.42 -43.82
CA ILE A 360 -30.07 38.57 -42.98
C ILE A 360 -29.28 39.60 -43.79
N LYS A 361 -29.86 40.79 -44.01
CA LYS A 361 -29.21 41.87 -44.77
C LYS A 361 -28.17 42.61 -43.90
N LYS A 362 -27.18 43.20 -44.58
CA LYS A 362 -26.18 44.06 -43.92
C LYS A 362 -26.87 45.19 -43.14
N GLY A 363 -26.51 45.33 -41.87
CA GLY A 363 -27.09 46.36 -40.96
C GLY A 363 -28.43 45.95 -40.32
N GLN A 364 -28.98 44.78 -40.66
CA GLN A 364 -30.20 44.28 -40.04
C GLN A 364 -29.90 43.80 -38.62
N LYS A 365 -30.73 44.24 -37.64
CA LYS A 365 -30.65 43.74 -36.28
C LYS A 365 -31.14 42.29 -36.26
N ILE A 366 -30.31 41.38 -35.75
CA ILE A 366 -30.66 39.96 -35.61
C ILE A 366 -31.54 39.76 -34.39
N ASP A 367 -32.61 39.01 -34.55
CA ASP A 367 -33.46 38.54 -33.46
C ASP A 367 -33.51 37.00 -33.41
N ASN A 368 -34.08 36.47 -32.32
CA ASN A 368 -34.15 35.03 -32.07
C ASN A 368 -34.94 34.24 -33.13
N ASN A 369 -35.84 34.88 -33.89
CA ASN A 369 -36.61 34.21 -34.93
C ASN A 369 -35.80 34.00 -36.19
N MET A 370 -34.73 34.79 -36.38
CA MET A 370 -33.83 34.72 -37.54
C MET A 370 -32.72 33.68 -37.40
N ILE A 371 -32.52 33.09 -36.23
CA ILE A 371 -31.47 32.16 -35.94
C ILE A 371 -31.98 30.80 -35.43
N THR A 372 -31.17 29.79 -35.56
CA THR A 372 -31.42 28.44 -35.02
C THR A 372 -30.12 27.82 -34.55
N ILE A 373 -30.20 26.88 -33.62
CA ILE A 373 -29.08 26.12 -33.13
C ILE A 373 -29.16 24.70 -33.68
N LYS A 374 -28.19 24.31 -34.52
CA LYS A 374 -28.12 22.95 -35.09
C LYS A 374 -26.69 22.53 -35.38
N GLY A 375 -26.43 21.23 -35.62
CA GLY A 375 -25.18 20.73 -36.15
C GLY A 375 -25.13 20.88 -37.69
N PRO A 376 -23.94 20.67 -38.30
CA PRO A 376 -22.64 20.48 -37.66
C PRO A 376 -22.05 21.75 -37.06
N GLY A 377 -20.90 21.61 -36.35
CA GLY A 377 -20.09 22.76 -35.95
C GLY A 377 -19.60 23.59 -37.14
N GLY A 378 -19.14 24.81 -36.87
CA GLY A 378 -18.62 25.69 -37.93
C GLY A 378 -19.41 27.00 -38.10
N GLY A 379 -20.55 27.17 -37.43
CA GLY A 379 -21.23 28.44 -37.28
C GLY A 379 -20.67 29.22 -36.07
N LEU A 380 -21.33 30.33 -35.72
CA LEU A 380 -20.99 31.06 -34.49
C LEU A 380 -21.28 30.22 -33.26
N LEU A 381 -20.36 30.31 -32.24
CA LEU A 381 -20.50 29.65 -30.92
C LEU A 381 -21.31 30.52 -29.98
#